data_ead9d65dc2c41e9d708edaea7516eb0a
#
_entry.id   ead9d65dc2c41e9d708edaea7516eb0a
#
_cell.length_a   1.000
_cell.length_b   1.000
_cell.length_c   1.000
_cell.angle_alpha   90.00
_cell.angle_beta   90.00
_cell.angle_gamma   90.00
#
_symmetry.space_group_name_H-M   'P 1'
#
loop_
_entity.id
_entity.type
_entity.pdbx_description
1 polymer ?
#
loop_
_entity_poly.entity_id
_entity_poly.type
_entity_poly.pdbx_seq_one_letter_code
_entity_poly.pdbx_strand_id
1 'polypeptide(L)'
;MTEKIILALDVDNFERAKHFVDLLYPEIKIFKVGVHLFIACGPEIVKYIEKKGAEVFLDLKFFDIPNTVAQAVRQAVRLKVKMLTMHILGDEEMIRAAIEAAKEEARLLKTKPPLLIGVTVLTSKETTSSDVLILARLGIESGLDGVVCSAREVAFLK
;
A
#
# COMPACT_ATOMS: atom_id res chain seq x y z
N MET A 1 12.82 17.18 -2.13
CA MET A 1 11.38 17.45 -2.37
C MET A 1 10.66 16.29 -3.06
N THR A 2 11.36 15.45 -3.82
CA THR A 2 10.81 14.31 -4.59
C THR A 2 10.40 13.10 -3.75
N GLU A 3 10.85 12.97 -2.50
CA GLU A 3 10.50 11.86 -1.58
C GLU A 3 9.00 11.82 -1.17
N LYS A 4 8.26 12.88 -1.51
CA LYS A 4 6.80 12.98 -1.25
C LYS A 4 5.95 12.63 -2.47
N ILE A 5 6.57 12.27 -3.59
CA ILE A 5 5.86 11.91 -4.82
C ILE A 5 5.87 10.39 -4.99
N ILE A 6 4.71 9.84 -5.21
CA ILE A 6 4.50 8.43 -5.57
C ILE A 6 3.95 8.40 -6.98
N LEU A 7 4.66 7.77 -7.91
CA LEU A 7 4.18 7.60 -9.27
C LEU A 7 3.33 6.32 -9.39
N ALA A 8 2.09 6.49 -9.85
CA ALA A 8 1.24 5.34 -10.16
C ALA A 8 1.62 4.73 -11.52
N LEU A 9 2.01 3.46 -11.51
CA LEU A 9 2.27 2.68 -12.73
C LEU A 9 0.96 2.08 -13.25
N ASP A 10 0.10 2.95 -13.77
CA ASP A 10 -1.20 2.55 -14.34
C ASP A 10 -1.02 2.17 -15.81
N VAL A 11 -0.30 1.08 -16.06
CA VAL A 11 0.07 0.53 -17.38
C VAL A 11 -0.23 -0.97 -17.44
N ASP A 12 -0.33 -1.50 -18.67
CA ASP A 12 -0.92 -2.81 -18.95
C ASP A 12 0.09 -3.98 -18.91
N ASN A 13 1.39 -3.71 -18.92
CA ASN A 13 2.40 -4.75 -19.01
C ASN A 13 3.75 -4.35 -18.40
N PHE A 14 4.60 -5.38 -18.24
CA PHE A 14 5.91 -5.25 -17.62
C PHE A 14 6.84 -4.27 -18.35
N GLU A 15 6.90 -4.34 -19.68
CA GLU A 15 7.85 -3.51 -20.46
C GLU A 15 7.53 -2.02 -20.36
N ARG A 16 6.24 -1.66 -20.36
CA ARG A 16 5.82 -0.28 -20.16
C ARG A 16 6.12 0.20 -18.73
N ALA A 17 5.84 -0.64 -17.72
CA ALA A 17 6.15 -0.32 -16.34
C ALA A 17 7.66 -0.13 -16.14
N LYS A 18 8.47 -1.07 -16.67
CA LYS A 18 9.92 -1.00 -16.66
C LYS A 18 10.43 0.29 -17.32
N HIS A 19 9.89 0.66 -18.48
CA HIS A 19 10.27 1.89 -19.18
C HIS A 19 10.09 3.14 -18.29
N PHE A 20 8.95 3.28 -17.59
CA PHE A 20 8.73 4.41 -16.71
C PHE A 20 9.63 4.40 -15.48
N VAL A 21 9.90 3.22 -14.91
CA VAL A 21 10.84 3.10 -13.79
C VAL A 21 12.24 3.51 -14.21
N ASP A 22 12.72 3.03 -15.37
CA ASP A 22 14.05 3.34 -15.90
C ASP A 22 14.21 4.83 -16.26
N LEU A 23 13.14 5.43 -16.78
CA LEU A 23 13.13 6.82 -17.19
C LEU A 23 13.13 7.79 -16.00
N LEU A 24 12.43 7.45 -14.93
CA LEU A 24 12.11 8.40 -13.86
C LEU A 24 12.92 8.18 -12.58
N TYR A 25 13.56 7.02 -12.40
CA TYR A 25 14.50 6.82 -11.30
C TYR A 25 15.86 7.45 -11.67
N PRO A 26 16.55 8.17 -10.77
CA PRO A 26 16.30 8.31 -9.32
C PRO A 26 15.44 9.51 -8.89
N GLU A 27 14.88 10.30 -9.81
CA GLU A 27 14.07 11.48 -9.46
C GLU A 27 12.78 11.07 -8.73
N ILE A 28 12.13 10.03 -9.20
CA ILE A 28 11.02 9.37 -8.51
C ILE A 28 11.57 8.12 -7.80
N LYS A 29 11.38 8.06 -6.49
CA LYS A 29 11.88 6.96 -5.67
C LYS A 29 10.83 5.92 -5.29
N ILE A 30 9.55 6.29 -5.34
CA ILE A 30 8.45 5.40 -4.95
C ILE A 30 7.51 5.22 -6.13
N PHE A 31 7.27 3.96 -6.50
CA PHE A 31 6.35 3.58 -7.56
C PHE A 31 5.19 2.77 -7.01
N LYS A 32 3.95 3.18 -7.33
CA LYS A 32 2.74 2.44 -6.94
C LYS A 32 2.43 1.36 -7.96
N VAL A 33 2.38 0.12 -7.49
CA VAL A 33 1.92 -1.04 -8.25
C VAL A 33 0.51 -1.37 -7.80
N GLY A 34 -0.47 -1.10 -8.66
CA GLY A 34 -1.88 -1.39 -8.40
C GLY A 34 -2.27 -2.81 -8.83
N VAL A 35 -3.54 -3.17 -8.53
CA VAL A 35 -4.10 -4.52 -8.80
C VAL A 35 -3.90 -4.94 -10.26
N HIS A 36 -4.25 -4.07 -11.21
CA HIS A 36 -4.16 -4.35 -12.64
C HIS A 36 -2.74 -4.77 -13.06
N LEU A 37 -1.75 -3.94 -12.77
CA LEU A 37 -0.36 -4.22 -13.12
C LEU A 37 0.18 -5.44 -12.37
N PHE A 38 -0.20 -5.62 -11.09
CA PHE A 38 0.24 -6.77 -10.31
C PHE A 38 -0.34 -8.09 -10.86
N ILE A 39 -1.60 -8.11 -11.31
CA ILE A 39 -2.17 -9.31 -11.96
C ILE A 39 -1.50 -9.59 -13.29
N ALA A 40 -1.18 -8.56 -14.07
CA ALA A 40 -0.52 -8.72 -15.38
C ALA A 40 0.94 -9.22 -15.27
N CYS A 41 1.68 -8.77 -14.25
CA CYS A 41 3.12 -9.01 -14.14
C CYS A 41 3.53 -9.88 -12.94
N GLY A 42 2.62 -10.13 -12.00
CA GLY A 42 2.95 -10.82 -10.77
C GLY A 42 3.99 -10.07 -9.91
N PRO A 43 4.68 -10.78 -9.03
CA PRO A 43 5.69 -10.20 -8.16
C PRO A 43 6.98 -9.76 -8.89
N GLU A 44 7.12 -10.06 -10.17
CA GLU A 44 8.33 -9.73 -10.94
C GLU A 44 8.51 -8.21 -11.06
N ILE A 45 7.43 -7.45 -11.24
CA ILE A 45 7.51 -5.99 -11.32
C ILE A 45 7.99 -5.38 -9.99
N VAL A 46 7.55 -5.93 -8.86
CA VAL A 46 7.98 -5.48 -7.53
C VAL A 46 9.48 -5.71 -7.36
N LYS A 47 9.96 -6.92 -7.69
CA LYS A 47 11.38 -7.28 -7.64
C LYS A 47 12.24 -6.42 -8.57
N TYR A 48 11.71 -6.08 -9.75
CA TYR A 48 12.41 -5.21 -10.69
C TYR A 48 12.62 -3.81 -10.11
N ILE A 49 11.57 -3.21 -9.55
CA ILE A 49 11.63 -1.87 -8.94
C ILE A 49 12.60 -1.89 -7.74
N GLU A 50 12.53 -2.89 -6.87
CA GLU A 50 13.43 -3.06 -5.72
C GLU A 50 14.89 -3.21 -6.16
N LYS A 51 15.16 -4.06 -7.15
CA LYS A 51 16.51 -4.26 -7.69
C LYS A 51 17.11 -2.99 -8.31
N LYS A 52 16.28 -2.09 -8.82
CA LYS A 52 16.68 -0.80 -9.36
C LYS A 52 17.11 0.18 -8.24
N GLY A 53 16.78 -0.12 -6.98
CA GLY A 53 17.01 0.74 -5.82
C GLY A 53 15.83 1.65 -5.49
N ALA A 54 14.70 1.50 -6.19
CA ALA A 54 13.46 2.21 -5.92
C ALA A 54 12.58 1.44 -4.92
N GLU A 55 11.61 2.12 -4.35
CA GLU A 55 10.69 1.57 -3.35
C GLU A 55 9.30 1.31 -3.96
N VAL A 56 8.60 0.31 -3.48
CA VAL A 56 7.27 -0.06 -3.97
C VAL A 56 6.17 0.29 -2.98
N PHE A 57 5.15 0.96 -3.46
CA PHE A 57 3.85 1.06 -2.83
C PHE A 57 2.91 0.04 -3.47
N LEU A 58 2.63 -1.07 -2.76
CA LEU A 58 1.78 -2.15 -3.23
C LEU A 58 0.31 -1.82 -2.93
N ASP A 59 -0.43 -1.38 -3.95
CA ASP A 59 -1.80 -0.88 -3.81
C ASP A 59 -2.83 -1.94 -4.24
N LEU A 60 -2.93 -3.02 -3.46
CA LEU A 60 -3.85 -4.15 -3.73
C LEU A 60 -5.14 -4.06 -2.92
N LYS A 61 -5.23 -3.14 -1.95
CA LYS A 61 -6.41 -2.89 -1.13
C LYS A 61 -6.95 -4.17 -0.47
N PHE A 62 -6.09 -4.86 0.29
CA PHE A 62 -6.45 -6.11 0.95
C PHE A 62 -7.75 -5.98 1.75
N PHE A 63 -8.65 -6.91 1.53
CA PHE A 63 -9.94 -6.98 2.19
C PHE A 63 -10.46 -8.41 2.16
N ASP A 64 -10.31 -9.12 3.27
CA ASP A 64 -10.70 -10.52 3.45
C ASP A 64 -10.74 -10.83 4.93
N ILE A 65 -11.04 -12.08 5.31
CA ILE A 65 -10.96 -12.50 6.71
C ILE A 65 -9.54 -12.31 7.27
N PRO A 66 -9.40 -12.08 8.60
CA PRO A 66 -8.12 -11.68 9.22
C PRO A 66 -6.94 -12.59 8.86
N ASN A 67 -7.15 -13.91 8.88
CA ASN A 67 -6.07 -14.86 8.54
C ASN A 67 -5.60 -14.75 7.09
N THR A 68 -6.50 -14.55 6.13
CA THR A 68 -6.14 -14.41 4.71
C THR A 68 -5.32 -13.14 4.49
N VAL A 69 -5.75 -12.02 5.08
CA VAL A 69 -5.02 -10.75 4.98
C VAL A 69 -3.65 -10.85 5.66
N ALA A 70 -3.56 -11.47 6.84
CA ALA A 70 -2.29 -11.70 7.51
C ALA A 70 -1.29 -12.49 6.63
N GLN A 71 -1.75 -13.55 5.96
CA GLN A 71 -0.90 -14.33 5.05
C GLN A 71 -0.47 -13.51 3.81
N ALA A 72 -1.37 -12.71 3.23
CA ALA A 72 -1.04 -11.83 2.11
C ALA A 72 0.00 -10.77 2.51
N VAL A 73 -0.13 -10.18 3.71
CA VAL A 73 0.82 -9.22 4.26
C VAL A 73 2.21 -9.86 4.45
N ARG A 74 2.31 -11.09 4.97
CA ARG A 74 3.59 -11.81 5.06
C ARG A 74 4.27 -11.92 3.69
N GLN A 75 3.51 -12.22 2.62
CA GLN A 75 4.09 -12.28 1.27
C GLN A 75 4.56 -10.89 0.80
N ALA A 76 3.81 -9.83 1.09
CA ALA A 76 4.24 -8.47 0.77
C ALA A 76 5.53 -8.06 1.51
N VAL A 77 5.69 -8.47 2.77
CA VAL A 77 6.96 -8.28 3.52
C VAL A 77 8.13 -8.99 2.83
N ARG A 78 7.92 -10.23 2.36
CA ARG A 78 8.95 -10.99 1.60
C ARG A 78 9.34 -10.32 0.30
N LEU A 79 8.41 -9.60 -0.32
CA LEU A 79 8.67 -8.79 -1.51
C LEU A 79 9.35 -7.45 -1.20
N LYS A 80 9.61 -7.15 0.09
CA LYS A 80 10.27 -5.93 0.57
C LYS A 80 9.58 -4.65 0.12
N VAL A 81 8.25 -4.66 0.02
CA VAL A 81 7.50 -3.45 -0.32
C VAL A 81 7.66 -2.40 0.78
N LYS A 82 7.70 -1.12 0.39
CA LYS A 82 7.80 0.01 1.33
C LYS A 82 6.51 0.25 2.08
N MET A 83 5.38 0.13 1.39
CA MET A 83 4.05 0.30 1.95
C MET A 83 3.02 -0.53 1.17
N LEU A 84 1.90 -0.83 1.81
CA LEU A 84 0.79 -1.53 1.19
C LEU A 84 -0.57 -0.99 1.68
N THR A 85 -1.62 -1.24 0.91
CA THR A 85 -2.98 -0.80 1.27
C THR A 85 -3.87 -1.96 1.71
N MET A 86 -4.76 -1.65 2.66
CA MET A 86 -5.88 -2.50 3.07
C MET A 86 -7.13 -1.66 3.38
N HIS A 87 -8.30 -2.24 3.24
CA HIS A 87 -9.54 -1.55 3.59
C HIS A 87 -9.73 -1.50 5.10
N ILE A 88 -10.08 -0.31 5.63
CA ILE A 88 -10.45 -0.15 7.05
C ILE A 88 -11.79 -0.82 7.35
N LEU A 89 -12.66 -0.94 6.33
CA LEU A 89 -13.94 -1.65 6.43
C LEU A 89 -13.83 -3.15 6.77
N GLY A 90 -12.63 -3.71 6.74
CA GLY A 90 -12.36 -5.09 7.17
C GLY A 90 -12.29 -5.28 8.68
N ASP A 91 -12.67 -4.26 9.44
CA ASP A 91 -12.70 -4.19 10.90
C ASP A 91 -11.32 -4.17 11.62
N GLU A 92 -11.38 -4.00 12.94
CA GLU A 92 -10.20 -3.92 13.79
C GLU A 92 -9.42 -5.25 13.86
N GLU A 93 -10.12 -6.39 13.84
CA GLU A 93 -9.49 -7.71 13.94
C GLU A 93 -8.62 -7.99 12.70
N MET A 94 -9.12 -7.70 11.51
CA MET A 94 -8.35 -7.81 10.27
C MET A 94 -7.11 -6.90 10.27
N ILE A 95 -7.27 -5.65 10.71
CA ILE A 95 -6.17 -4.68 10.77
C ILE A 95 -5.09 -5.15 11.74
N ARG A 96 -5.47 -5.57 12.95
CA ARG A 96 -4.54 -6.07 13.97
C ARG A 96 -3.79 -7.31 13.50
N ALA A 97 -4.49 -8.28 12.89
CA ALA A 97 -3.87 -9.47 12.31
C ALA A 97 -2.83 -9.12 11.23
N ALA A 98 -3.11 -8.14 10.39
CA ALA A 98 -2.19 -7.63 9.38
C ALA A 98 -0.94 -6.98 9.99
N ILE A 99 -1.11 -6.15 11.00
CA ILE A 99 -0.01 -5.46 11.70
C ILE A 99 0.92 -6.48 12.39
N GLU A 100 0.35 -7.44 13.09
CA GLU A 100 1.12 -8.50 13.76
C GLU A 100 1.91 -9.32 12.74
N ALA A 101 1.24 -9.76 11.65
CA ALA A 101 1.88 -10.50 10.57
C ALA A 101 3.05 -9.73 9.93
N ALA A 102 2.88 -8.42 9.70
CA ALA A 102 3.95 -7.57 9.16
C ALA A 102 5.15 -7.50 10.10
N LYS A 103 4.93 -7.28 11.38
CA LYS A 103 5.99 -7.18 12.41
C LYS A 103 6.73 -8.50 12.60
N GLU A 104 6.00 -9.61 12.70
CA GLU A 104 6.59 -10.94 12.88
C GLU A 104 7.44 -11.35 11.69
N GLU A 105 6.91 -11.22 10.46
CA GLU A 105 7.62 -11.61 9.25
C GLU A 105 8.85 -10.73 9.03
N ALA A 106 8.74 -9.42 9.25
CA ALA A 106 9.87 -8.51 9.16
C ALA A 106 10.98 -8.84 10.18
N ARG A 107 10.61 -9.24 11.40
CA ARG A 107 11.57 -9.71 12.42
C ARG A 107 12.29 -10.98 11.98
N LEU A 108 11.57 -11.96 11.41
CA LEU A 108 12.15 -13.21 10.90
C LEU A 108 13.15 -12.94 9.76
N LEU A 109 12.82 -12.01 8.88
CA LEU A 109 13.66 -11.63 7.74
C LEU A 109 14.74 -10.59 8.09
N LYS A 110 14.77 -10.11 9.33
CA LYS A 110 15.68 -9.04 9.80
C LYS A 110 15.59 -7.77 8.94
N THR A 111 14.38 -7.40 8.55
CA THR A 111 14.05 -6.20 7.75
C THR A 111 13.09 -5.28 8.51
N LYS A 112 12.80 -4.12 7.93
CA LYS A 112 11.75 -3.23 8.46
C LYS A 112 10.39 -3.69 7.93
N PRO A 113 9.33 -3.64 8.76
CA PRO A 113 7.97 -3.88 8.27
C PRO A 113 7.58 -2.77 7.27
N PRO A 114 6.73 -3.07 6.28
CA PRO A 114 6.14 -2.06 5.42
C PRO A 114 5.19 -1.15 6.21
N LEU A 115 4.97 0.06 5.73
CA LEU A 115 3.90 0.90 6.23
C LEU A 115 2.54 0.33 5.78
N LEU A 116 1.62 0.18 6.71
CA LEU A 116 0.26 -0.29 6.46
C LEU A 116 -0.68 0.90 6.33
N ILE A 117 -1.25 1.08 5.14
CA ILE A 117 -2.04 2.26 4.78
C ILE A 117 -3.50 1.86 4.62
N GLY A 118 -4.37 2.48 5.41
CA GLY A 118 -5.80 2.22 5.38
C GLY A 118 -6.51 2.93 4.22
N VAL A 119 -7.36 2.20 3.52
CA VAL A 119 -8.29 2.78 2.55
C VAL A 119 -9.61 3.03 3.27
N THR A 120 -10.04 4.29 3.33
CA THR A 120 -11.32 4.71 3.94
C THR A 120 -12.48 4.35 3.03
N VAL A 121 -12.96 5.31 2.23
CA VAL A 121 -13.96 5.08 1.20
C VAL A 121 -13.28 5.24 -0.17
N LEU A 122 -13.66 4.41 -1.14
CA LEU A 122 -13.13 4.54 -2.49
C LEU A 122 -13.55 5.90 -3.06
N THR A 123 -12.61 6.63 -3.63
CA THR A 123 -12.83 7.99 -4.19
C THR A 123 -13.86 8.05 -5.30
N SER A 124 -14.27 6.90 -5.85
CA SER A 124 -15.34 6.76 -6.84
C SER A 124 -16.75 6.68 -6.24
N LYS A 125 -16.87 6.60 -4.91
CA LYS A 125 -18.17 6.55 -4.21
C LYS A 125 -18.49 7.90 -3.60
N GLU A 126 -19.75 8.27 -3.66
CA GLU A 126 -20.27 9.39 -2.87
C GLU A 126 -20.20 9.04 -1.39
N THR A 127 -19.58 9.90 -0.61
CA THR A 127 -19.43 9.71 0.83
C THR A 127 -19.41 11.07 1.53
N THR A 128 -19.75 11.08 2.80
CA THR A 128 -19.64 12.29 3.61
C THR A 128 -18.24 12.41 4.22
N SER A 129 -17.80 13.64 4.48
CA SER A 129 -16.55 13.88 5.20
C SER A 129 -16.55 13.22 6.60
N SER A 130 -17.73 13.06 7.20
CA SER A 130 -17.89 12.39 8.49
C SER A 130 -17.56 10.90 8.40
N ASP A 131 -17.98 10.20 7.34
CA ASP A 131 -17.71 8.77 7.17
C ASP A 131 -16.20 8.53 6.98
N VAL A 132 -15.55 9.39 6.20
CA VAL A 132 -14.09 9.35 6.01
C VAL A 132 -13.34 9.56 7.32
N LEU A 133 -13.78 10.54 8.14
CA LEU A 133 -13.16 10.81 9.44
C LEU A 133 -13.32 9.65 10.41
N ILE A 134 -14.50 9.03 10.48
CA ILE A 134 -14.76 7.88 11.35
C ILE A 134 -13.85 6.72 10.96
N LEU A 135 -13.78 6.37 9.69
CA LEU A 135 -12.91 5.29 9.21
C LEU A 135 -11.43 5.62 9.40
N ALA A 136 -11.00 6.84 9.10
CA ALA A 136 -9.62 7.25 9.31
C ALA A 136 -9.21 7.13 10.77
N ARG A 137 -10.07 7.59 11.70
CA ARG A 137 -9.84 7.47 13.14
C ARG A 137 -9.74 6.00 13.56
N LEU A 138 -10.70 5.17 13.14
CA LEU A 138 -10.68 3.74 13.41
C LEU A 138 -9.37 3.10 12.93
N GLY A 139 -8.94 3.39 11.71
CA GLY A 139 -7.70 2.85 11.16
C GLY A 139 -6.46 3.23 11.98
N ILE A 140 -6.34 4.51 12.35
CA ILE A 140 -5.19 5.00 13.15
C ILE A 140 -5.23 4.43 14.58
N GLU A 141 -6.40 4.40 15.23
CA GLU A 141 -6.58 3.81 16.56
C GLU A 141 -6.29 2.29 16.57
N SER A 142 -6.56 1.61 15.45
CA SER A 142 -6.20 0.20 15.26
C SER A 142 -4.71 -0.02 14.98
N GLY A 143 -3.93 1.04 14.75
CA GLY A 143 -2.48 1.02 14.61
C GLY A 143 -1.94 1.08 13.18
N LEU A 144 -2.75 1.49 12.20
CA LEU A 144 -2.27 1.77 10.84
C LEU A 144 -1.34 2.99 10.82
N ASP A 145 -0.37 2.98 9.91
CA ASP A 145 0.64 4.04 9.77
C ASP A 145 0.11 5.29 9.02
N GLY A 146 -1.03 5.18 8.36
CA GLY A 146 -1.66 6.25 7.63
C GLY A 146 -2.92 5.82 6.90
N VAL A 147 -3.53 6.78 6.19
CA VAL A 147 -4.75 6.54 5.40
C VAL A 147 -4.64 7.15 4.01
N VAL A 148 -5.34 6.56 3.05
CA VAL A 148 -5.57 7.15 1.72
C VAL A 148 -6.78 8.04 1.81
N CYS A 149 -6.64 9.27 1.35
CA CYS A 149 -7.74 10.22 1.24
C CYS A 149 -7.60 11.09 -0.01
N SER A 150 -8.67 11.76 -0.40
CA SER A 150 -8.61 12.77 -1.46
C SER A 150 -7.90 14.04 -0.96
N ALA A 151 -7.38 14.83 -1.89
CA ALA A 151 -6.74 16.11 -1.54
C ALA A 151 -7.68 17.08 -0.79
N ARG A 152 -9.01 16.96 -1.00
CA ARG A 152 -10.03 17.76 -0.32
C ARG A 152 -10.18 17.37 1.15
N GLU A 153 -9.86 16.13 1.51
CA GLU A 153 -10.05 15.58 2.86
C GLU A 153 -8.82 15.79 3.75
N VAL A 154 -7.66 16.09 3.18
CA VAL A 154 -6.41 16.28 3.94
C VAL A 154 -6.54 17.31 5.06
N ALA A 155 -7.31 18.39 4.83
CA ALA A 155 -7.48 19.44 5.83
C ALA A 155 -8.24 18.98 7.07
N PHE A 156 -9.11 17.97 6.93
CA PHE A 156 -9.90 17.41 8.04
C PHE A 156 -9.17 16.28 8.78
N LEU A 157 -8.17 15.67 8.14
CA LEU A 157 -7.45 14.52 8.67
C LEU A 157 -6.12 14.87 9.36
N LYS A 158 -5.72 16.13 9.31
CA LYS A 158 -4.55 16.68 10.01
C LYS A 158 -4.94 17.19 11.39
#